data_0c92d61ec6560feed3688103eb875f05
#
_entry.id   0c92d61ec6560feed3688103eb875f05
#
_cell.length_a   1.000
_cell.length_b   1.000
_cell.length_c   1.000
_cell.angle_alpha   90.00
_cell.angle_beta   90.00
_cell.angle_gamma   90.00
#
_symmetry.space_group_name_H-M   'P 1'
#
loop_
_entity.id
_entity.type
_entity.pdbx_description
1 polymer ?
#
loop_
_entity_poly.entity_id
_entity_poly.type
_entity_poly.pdbx_seq_one_letter_code
_entity_poly.pdbx_strand_id
1 'polypeptide(L)'
;MEENIKQKRELIAAISNLFLRFGLRSTSMDDIANHLKISKKTLYQQFANKDDVVEQVMLYRRDEKIKNTDVNQLAKKNPIVVMSEIRDFMVSDLGSRLPANHFDLRKYHPAVYERVAKQEEESTKKFLVALLDNGIKQELFRKDIDKELQLYLLGKQLHFLKDPEITSKLEYPISVIISTIFINFIYAISQKKA
;
A
#
# COMPACT_ATOMS: atom_id res chain seq x y z
N MET A 1 6.31 -29.17 1.83
CA MET A 1 6.54 -27.88 1.13
C MET A 1 5.52 -26.83 1.55
N GLU A 2 4.23 -27.09 1.55
CA GLU A 2 3.17 -26.16 1.98
C GLU A 2 3.27 -25.73 3.45
N GLU A 3 3.60 -26.66 4.36
CA GLU A 3 3.81 -26.38 5.79
C GLU A 3 4.92 -25.35 6.03
N ASN A 4 6.03 -25.44 5.30
CA ASN A 4 7.16 -24.52 5.42
C ASN A 4 6.81 -23.11 4.90
N ILE A 5 6.00 -23.02 3.84
CA ILE A 5 5.50 -21.76 3.29
C ILE A 5 4.54 -21.08 4.29
N LYS A 6 3.67 -21.85 4.92
CA LYS A 6 2.74 -21.36 5.95
C LYS A 6 3.50 -20.83 7.17
N GLN A 7 4.45 -21.60 7.71
CA GLN A 7 5.27 -21.18 8.84
C GLN A 7 6.06 -19.90 8.55
N LYS A 8 6.66 -19.80 7.36
CA LYS A 8 7.39 -18.58 6.95
C LYS A 8 6.44 -17.36 6.87
N ARG A 9 5.22 -17.55 6.38
CA ARG A 9 4.23 -16.49 6.29
C ARG A 9 3.77 -16.00 7.66
N GLU A 10 3.55 -16.92 8.61
CA GLU A 10 3.22 -16.58 10.00
C GLU A 10 4.36 -15.81 10.68
N LEU A 11 5.60 -16.20 10.42
CA LEU A 11 6.80 -15.52 10.88
C LEU A 11 6.86 -14.08 10.35
N ILE A 12 6.64 -13.89 9.04
CA ILE A 12 6.64 -12.57 8.42
C ILE A 12 5.49 -11.69 8.98
N ALA A 13 4.30 -12.27 9.20
CA ALA A 13 3.18 -11.56 9.81
C ALA A 13 3.50 -11.06 11.22
N ALA A 14 4.14 -11.88 12.04
CA ALA A 14 4.57 -11.51 13.38
C ALA A 14 5.62 -10.38 13.35
N ILE A 15 6.59 -10.46 12.44
CA ILE A 15 7.59 -9.39 12.25
C ILE A 15 6.92 -8.09 11.75
N SER A 16 5.93 -8.19 10.88
CA SER A 16 5.17 -7.03 10.41
C SER A 16 4.51 -6.28 11.58
N ASN A 17 3.94 -7.00 12.54
CA ASN A 17 3.36 -6.43 13.74
C ASN A 17 4.41 -5.75 14.65
N LEU A 18 5.62 -6.31 14.72
CA LEU A 18 6.74 -5.68 15.43
C LEU A 18 7.12 -4.33 14.82
N PHE A 19 7.25 -4.27 13.50
CA PHE A 19 7.57 -3.02 12.81
C PHE A 19 6.47 -1.98 12.96
N LEU A 20 5.20 -2.39 13.02
CA LEU A 20 4.09 -1.48 13.30
C LEU A 20 4.14 -0.93 14.72
N ARG A 21 4.51 -1.78 15.68
CA ARG A 21 4.50 -1.42 17.10
C ARG A 21 5.71 -0.59 17.51
N PHE A 22 6.90 -0.98 17.07
CA PHE A 22 8.16 -0.40 17.53
C PHE A 22 8.87 0.45 16.48
N GLY A 23 8.47 0.36 15.22
CA GLY A 23 9.12 1.03 14.08
C GLY A 23 10.19 0.16 13.41
N LEU A 24 10.37 0.40 12.13
CA LEU A 24 11.30 -0.38 11.29
C LEU A 24 12.76 -0.16 11.70
N ARG A 25 13.14 1.10 11.97
CA ARG A 25 14.51 1.48 12.32
C ARG A 25 14.93 0.90 13.68
N SER A 26 14.07 1.01 14.68
CA SER A 26 14.34 0.65 16.07
C SER A 26 14.31 -0.85 16.35
N THR A 27 13.83 -1.68 15.41
CA THR A 27 13.76 -3.13 15.57
C THR A 27 14.96 -3.79 14.90
N SER A 28 15.87 -4.36 15.67
CA SER A 28 17.05 -5.12 15.18
C SER A 28 16.71 -6.59 14.89
N MET A 29 17.64 -7.32 14.24
CA MET A 29 17.52 -8.78 14.06
C MET A 29 17.46 -9.50 15.42
N ASP A 30 18.16 -8.98 16.42
CA ASP A 30 18.16 -9.51 17.78
C ASP A 30 16.80 -9.33 18.46
N ASP A 31 16.20 -8.15 18.31
CA ASP A 31 14.86 -7.86 18.84
C ASP A 31 13.81 -8.79 18.21
N ILE A 32 13.92 -9.02 16.89
CA ILE A 32 13.05 -9.96 16.17
C ILE A 32 13.20 -11.38 16.75
N ALA A 33 14.43 -11.89 16.86
CA ALA A 33 14.68 -13.24 17.36
C ALA A 33 14.15 -13.40 18.80
N ASN A 34 14.44 -12.43 19.68
CA ASN A 34 13.98 -12.44 21.07
C ASN A 34 12.46 -12.40 21.19
N HIS A 35 11.81 -11.51 20.43
CA HIS A 35 10.35 -11.38 20.48
C HIS A 35 9.64 -12.64 19.97
N LEU A 36 10.17 -13.25 18.92
CA LEU A 36 9.62 -14.47 18.34
C LEU A 36 10.04 -15.73 19.08
N LYS A 37 10.89 -15.61 20.13
CA LYS A 37 11.41 -16.73 20.93
C LYS A 37 12.10 -17.80 20.07
N ILE A 38 12.84 -17.38 19.05
CA ILE A 38 13.64 -18.23 18.18
C ILE A 38 15.12 -17.88 18.30
N SER A 39 16.00 -18.83 17.95
CA SER A 39 17.44 -18.53 17.92
C SER A 39 17.79 -17.59 16.77
N LYS A 40 18.85 -16.76 16.94
CA LYS A 40 19.41 -15.98 15.83
C LYS A 40 19.74 -16.85 14.63
N LYS A 41 20.30 -18.05 14.86
CA LYS A 41 20.59 -19.02 13.81
C LYS A 41 19.33 -19.38 13.00
N THR A 42 18.23 -19.63 13.69
CA THR A 42 16.94 -19.95 13.04
C THR A 42 16.44 -18.76 12.22
N LEU A 43 16.56 -17.55 12.73
CA LEU A 43 16.16 -16.35 11.99
C LEU A 43 17.01 -16.16 10.73
N TYR A 44 18.34 -16.29 10.82
CA TYR A 44 19.25 -16.17 9.69
C TYR A 44 19.17 -17.33 8.68
N GLN A 45 18.55 -18.45 9.05
CA GLN A 45 18.18 -19.51 8.09
C GLN A 45 16.99 -19.10 7.22
N GLN A 46 16.12 -18.22 7.70
CA GLN A 46 14.94 -17.75 6.97
C GLN A 46 15.18 -16.45 6.20
N PHE A 47 16.11 -15.61 6.66
CA PHE A 47 16.39 -14.27 6.13
C PHE A 47 17.89 -14.02 6.08
N ALA A 48 18.38 -13.59 4.93
CA ALA A 48 19.80 -13.32 4.74
C ALA A 48 20.33 -12.18 5.63
N ASN A 49 19.53 -11.13 5.80
CA ASN A 49 19.84 -9.92 6.58
C ASN A 49 18.57 -9.14 6.87
N LYS A 50 18.73 -7.95 7.51
CA LYS A 50 17.58 -7.09 7.83
C LYS A 50 16.87 -6.56 6.59
N ASP A 51 17.58 -6.25 5.51
CA ASP A 51 16.98 -5.77 4.26
C ASP A 51 16.06 -6.83 3.65
N ASP A 52 16.46 -8.08 3.69
CA ASP A 52 15.63 -9.21 3.25
C ASP A 52 14.36 -9.35 4.12
N VAL A 53 14.48 -9.24 5.45
CA VAL A 53 13.30 -9.21 6.35
C VAL A 53 12.36 -8.07 5.97
N VAL A 54 12.91 -6.87 5.80
CA VAL A 54 12.14 -5.67 5.48
C VAL A 54 11.42 -5.85 4.15
N GLU A 55 12.11 -6.32 3.11
CA GLU A 55 11.53 -6.56 1.79
C GLU A 55 10.38 -7.57 1.86
N GLN A 56 10.60 -8.70 2.51
CA GLN A 56 9.56 -9.75 2.63
C GLN A 56 8.36 -9.27 3.45
N VAL A 57 8.55 -8.46 4.49
CA VAL A 57 7.46 -7.84 5.26
C VAL A 57 6.67 -6.85 4.40
N MET A 58 7.34 -6.00 3.60
CA MET A 58 6.65 -5.05 2.73
C MET A 58 5.84 -5.76 1.64
N LEU A 59 6.41 -6.79 1.01
CA LEU A 59 5.71 -7.63 0.03
C LEU A 59 4.51 -8.36 0.65
N TYR A 60 4.68 -8.93 1.83
CA TYR A 60 3.59 -9.58 2.58
C TYR A 60 2.44 -8.61 2.84
N ARG A 61 2.73 -7.39 3.30
CA ARG A 61 1.71 -6.38 3.57
C ARG A 61 0.97 -5.95 2.30
N ARG A 62 1.70 -5.81 1.20
CA ARG A 62 1.09 -5.57 -0.13
C ARG A 62 0.13 -6.70 -0.51
N ASP A 63 0.58 -7.94 -0.37
CA ASP A 63 -0.24 -9.11 -0.75
C ASP A 63 -1.49 -9.26 0.12
N GLU A 64 -1.40 -8.92 1.42
CA GLU A 64 -2.58 -8.87 2.30
C GLU A 64 -3.55 -7.76 1.89
N LYS A 65 -3.04 -6.58 1.48
CA LYS A 65 -3.88 -5.53 0.91
C LYS A 65 -4.63 -6.03 -0.33
N ILE A 66 -3.91 -6.66 -1.26
CA ILE A 66 -4.49 -7.18 -2.51
C ILE A 66 -5.50 -8.31 -2.24
N LYS A 67 -5.23 -9.21 -1.30
CA LYS A 67 -6.15 -10.31 -0.94
C LYS A 67 -7.45 -9.82 -0.33
N ASN A 68 -7.37 -8.81 0.53
CA ASN A 68 -8.57 -8.18 1.10
C ASN A 68 -9.35 -7.39 0.04
N THR A 69 -8.72 -7.15 -1.11
CA THR A 69 -9.30 -6.52 -2.29
C THR A 69 -9.46 -7.60 -3.37
N ASP A 70 -10.46 -8.52 -3.19
CA ASP A 70 -10.74 -9.57 -4.19
C ASP A 70 -11.08 -8.95 -5.54
N VAL A 71 -10.09 -8.97 -6.46
CA VAL A 71 -10.20 -8.37 -7.80
C VAL A 71 -11.38 -8.96 -8.57
N ASN A 72 -11.74 -10.22 -8.34
CA ASN A 72 -12.91 -10.86 -8.99
C ASN A 72 -14.23 -10.36 -8.40
N GLN A 73 -14.27 -10.03 -7.10
CA GLN A 73 -15.44 -9.38 -6.49
C GLN A 73 -15.51 -7.89 -6.89
N LEU A 74 -14.35 -7.23 -7.09
CA LEU A 74 -14.31 -5.85 -7.55
C LEU A 74 -14.90 -5.66 -8.95
N ALA A 75 -14.74 -6.66 -9.85
CA ALA A 75 -15.37 -6.64 -11.16
C ALA A 75 -16.90 -6.68 -11.08
N LYS A 76 -17.47 -7.11 -9.95
CA LYS A 76 -18.92 -7.16 -9.69
C LYS A 76 -19.42 -5.97 -8.87
N LYS A 77 -18.52 -5.26 -8.16
CA LYS A 77 -18.88 -4.07 -7.37
C LYS A 77 -19.00 -2.83 -8.26
N ASN A 78 -19.77 -1.86 -7.79
CA ASN A 78 -19.78 -0.54 -8.39
C ASN A 78 -18.37 0.12 -8.23
N PRO A 79 -17.72 0.52 -9.33
CA PRO A 79 -16.37 1.11 -9.28
C PRO A 79 -16.24 2.36 -8.38
N ILE A 80 -17.31 3.16 -8.25
CA ILE A 80 -17.33 4.34 -7.36
C ILE A 80 -17.26 3.90 -5.90
N VAL A 81 -17.96 2.82 -5.54
CA VAL A 81 -17.90 2.24 -4.18
C VAL A 81 -16.50 1.73 -3.88
N VAL A 82 -15.88 1.03 -4.84
CA VAL A 82 -14.49 0.56 -4.70
C VAL A 82 -13.52 1.72 -4.49
N MET A 83 -13.66 2.81 -5.25
CA MET A 83 -12.84 4.01 -5.05
C MET A 83 -13.05 4.64 -3.68
N SER A 84 -14.27 4.61 -3.15
CA SER A 84 -14.54 5.08 -1.79
C SER A 84 -13.88 4.18 -0.73
N GLU A 85 -13.91 2.86 -0.91
CA GLU A 85 -13.20 1.91 -0.04
C GLU A 85 -11.69 2.15 -0.05
N ILE A 86 -11.10 2.42 -1.22
CA ILE A 86 -9.67 2.77 -1.36
C ILE A 86 -9.35 4.07 -0.62
N ARG A 87 -10.18 5.10 -0.78
CA ARG A 87 -10.05 6.37 -0.06
C ARG A 87 -10.06 6.15 1.45
N ASP A 88 -11.05 5.42 1.95
CA ASP A 88 -11.23 5.17 3.40
C ASP A 88 -10.05 4.38 3.96
N PHE A 89 -9.56 3.40 3.20
CA PHE A 89 -8.34 2.69 3.53
C PHE A 89 -7.13 3.63 3.60
N MET A 90 -6.93 4.52 2.64
CA MET A 90 -5.81 5.46 2.64
C MET A 90 -5.88 6.45 3.82
N VAL A 91 -7.08 6.92 4.16
CA VAL A 91 -7.31 7.78 5.34
C VAL A 91 -6.89 7.05 6.62
N SER A 92 -7.29 5.78 6.76
CA SER A 92 -6.93 4.96 7.92
C SER A 92 -5.43 4.62 7.95
N ASP A 93 -4.83 4.28 6.80
CA ASP A 93 -3.43 3.89 6.68
C ASP A 93 -2.47 5.04 7.02
N LEU A 94 -2.76 6.25 6.55
CA LEU A 94 -1.96 7.46 6.84
C LEU A 94 -2.12 7.96 8.29
N GLY A 95 -3.21 7.60 8.96
CA GLY A 95 -3.38 7.84 10.40
C GLY A 95 -2.60 6.84 11.29
N SER A 96 -2.05 5.78 10.73
CA SER A 96 -1.24 4.77 11.42
C SER A 96 0.26 5.13 11.43
N ARG A 97 1.11 4.29 12.07
CA ARG A 97 2.59 4.43 11.99
C ARG A 97 3.20 4.09 10.62
N LEU A 98 2.39 3.84 9.61
CA LEU A 98 2.87 3.49 8.27
C LEU A 98 3.69 4.59 7.58
N PRO A 99 3.34 5.90 7.73
CA PRO A 99 4.19 6.96 7.18
C PRO A 99 5.61 6.95 7.76
N ALA A 100 5.75 6.73 9.08
CA ALA A 100 7.07 6.64 9.72
C ALA A 100 7.87 5.45 9.20
N ASN A 101 7.26 4.28 9.05
CA ASN A 101 7.90 3.11 8.48
C ASN A 101 8.27 3.30 7.01
N HIS A 102 7.47 4.04 6.25
CA HIS A 102 7.75 4.36 4.85
C HIS A 102 8.94 5.32 4.71
N PHE A 103 9.02 6.32 5.61
CA PHE A 103 10.15 7.21 5.71
C PHE A 103 11.44 6.46 6.08
N ASP A 104 11.37 5.59 7.08
CA ASP A 104 12.49 4.75 7.52
C ASP A 104 12.96 3.82 6.41
N LEU A 105 12.02 3.21 5.67
CA LEU A 105 12.32 2.36 4.53
C LEU A 105 13.11 3.12 3.47
N ARG A 106 12.63 4.31 3.08
CA ARG A 106 13.31 5.15 2.07
C ARG A 106 14.70 5.60 2.53
N LYS A 107 14.84 5.97 3.80
CA LYS A 107 16.07 6.53 4.35
C LYS A 107 17.14 5.49 4.66
N TYR A 108 16.75 4.35 5.23
CA TYR A 108 17.70 3.36 5.78
C TYR A 108 17.80 2.09 4.93
N HIS A 109 16.84 1.85 4.02
CA HIS A 109 16.77 0.70 3.12
C HIS A 109 16.44 1.12 1.69
N PRO A 110 17.19 2.07 1.07
CA PRO A 110 16.80 2.69 -0.21
C PRO A 110 16.65 1.68 -1.34
N ALA A 111 17.54 0.68 -1.44
CA ALA A 111 17.44 -0.34 -2.48
C ALA A 111 16.19 -1.24 -2.32
N VAL A 112 15.78 -1.53 -1.09
CA VAL A 112 14.52 -2.26 -0.82
C VAL A 112 13.34 -1.37 -1.17
N TYR A 113 13.39 -0.08 -0.79
CA TYR A 113 12.34 0.89 -1.12
C TYR A 113 12.07 0.95 -2.63
N GLU A 114 13.12 1.08 -3.45
CA GLU A 114 12.97 1.16 -4.92
C GLU A 114 12.33 -0.09 -5.51
N ARG A 115 12.78 -1.29 -5.06
CA ARG A 115 12.21 -2.55 -5.55
C ARG A 115 10.73 -2.71 -5.15
N VAL A 116 10.41 -2.43 -3.90
CA VAL A 116 9.03 -2.55 -3.40
C VAL A 116 8.14 -1.50 -4.04
N ALA A 117 8.58 -0.24 -4.13
CA ALA A 117 7.82 0.85 -4.73
C ALA A 117 7.48 0.56 -6.20
N LYS A 118 8.44 0.07 -6.99
CA LYS A 118 8.21 -0.30 -8.38
C LYS A 118 7.16 -1.41 -8.53
N GLN A 119 7.25 -2.45 -7.72
CA GLN A 119 6.27 -3.54 -7.74
C GLN A 119 4.87 -3.10 -7.29
N GLU A 120 4.79 -2.21 -6.29
CA GLU A 120 3.53 -1.63 -5.84
C GLU A 120 2.90 -0.75 -6.94
N GLU A 121 3.70 0.08 -7.60
CA GLU A 121 3.23 0.94 -8.69
C GLU A 121 2.64 0.13 -9.84
N GLU A 122 3.35 -0.89 -10.31
CA GLU A 122 2.89 -1.77 -11.39
C GLU A 122 1.59 -2.50 -11.03
N SER A 123 1.50 -3.05 -9.83
CA SER A 123 0.31 -3.77 -9.35
C SER A 123 -0.88 -2.83 -9.19
N THR A 124 -0.65 -1.66 -8.59
CA THR A 124 -1.68 -0.63 -8.38
C THR A 124 -2.20 -0.09 -9.72
N LYS A 125 -1.29 0.17 -10.68
CA LYS A 125 -1.67 0.62 -12.03
C LYS A 125 -2.58 -0.38 -12.71
N LYS A 126 -2.20 -1.67 -12.74
CA LYS A 126 -3.01 -2.74 -13.35
C LYS A 126 -4.41 -2.82 -12.73
N PHE A 127 -4.48 -2.77 -11.40
CA PHE A 127 -5.74 -2.81 -10.68
C PHE A 127 -6.62 -1.61 -11.00
N LEU A 128 -6.07 -0.39 -10.95
CA LEU A 128 -6.84 0.83 -11.21
C LEU A 128 -7.29 0.93 -12.66
N VAL A 129 -6.46 0.50 -13.63
CA VAL A 129 -6.88 0.40 -15.04
C VAL A 129 -8.09 -0.53 -15.19
N ALA A 130 -8.05 -1.72 -14.58
CA ALA A 130 -9.17 -2.66 -14.63
C ALA A 130 -10.44 -2.08 -13.97
N LEU A 131 -10.29 -1.31 -12.89
CA LEU A 131 -11.39 -0.61 -12.23
C LEU A 131 -12.02 0.46 -13.14
N LEU A 132 -11.20 1.25 -13.84
CA LEU A 132 -11.68 2.25 -14.81
C LEU A 132 -12.37 1.58 -16.00
N ASP A 133 -11.83 0.48 -16.52
CA ASP A 133 -12.45 -0.30 -17.60
C ASP A 133 -13.83 -0.84 -17.19
N ASN A 134 -13.92 -1.32 -15.95
CA ASN A 134 -15.22 -1.76 -15.41
C ASN A 134 -16.23 -0.61 -15.31
N GLY A 135 -15.78 0.58 -14.85
CA GLY A 135 -16.62 1.76 -14.76
C GLY A 135 -17.11 2.27 -16.12
N ILE A 136 -16.27 2.18 -17.15
CA ILE A 136 -16.63 2.51 -18.53
C ILE A 136 -17.66 1.50 -19.06
N LYS A 137 -17.48 0.20 -18.80
CA LYS A 137 -18.43 -0.86 -19.19
C LYS A 137 -19.80 -0.69 -18.53
N GLN A 138 -19.83 -0.21 -17.29
CA GLN A 138 -21.06 0.07 -16.54
C GLN A 138 -21.65 1.44 -16.86
N GLU A 139 -21.11 2.19 -17.81
CA GLU A 139 -21.52 3.55 -18.19
C GLU A 139 -21.50 4.56 -17.04
N LEU A 140 -20.68 4.30 -16.02
CA LEU A 140 -20.43 5.22 -14.90
C LEU A 140 -19.34 6.23 -15.24
N PHE A 141 -18.36 5.82 -16.04
CA PHE A 141 -17.23 6.65 -16.44
C PHE A 141 -17.26 6.94 -17.93
N ARG A 142 -16.72 8.11 -18.31
CA ARG A 142 -16.62 8.57 -19.69
C ARG A 142 -15.69 7.66 -20.50
N LYS A 143 -16.05 7.43 -21.78
CA LYS A 143 -15.27 6.59 -22.71
C LYS A 143 -14.05 7.31 -23.29
N ASP A 144 -14.07 8.64 -23.25
CA ASP A 144 -13.06 9.55 -23.85
C ASP A 144 -11.90 9.90 -22.90
N ILE A 145 -11.81 9.26 -21.73
CA ILE A 145 -10.71 9.53 -20.78
C ILE A 145 -9.42 8.81 -21.20
N ASP A 146 -8.31 9.52 -21.09
CA ASP A 146 -6.99 8.90 -21.06
C ASP A 146 -6.74 8.31 -19.67
N LYS A 147 -6.95 7.00 -19.53
CA LYS A 147 -6.86 6.28 -18.26
C LYS A 147 -5.46 6.39 -17.64
N GLU A 148 -4.41 6.29 -18.46
CA GLU A 148 -3.03 6.36 -17.97
C GLU A 148 -2.69 7.74 -17.43
N LEU A 149 -3.08 8.80 -18.15
CA LEU A 149 -2.89 10.18 -17.70
C LEU A 149 -3.67 10.45 -16.41
N GLN A 150 -4.92 10.02 -16.33
CA GLN A 150 -5.75 10.22 -15.13
C GLN A 150 -5.14 9.53 -13.90
N LEU A 151 -4.66 8.30 -14.05
CA LEU A 151 -4.01 7.57 -12.97
C LEU A 151 -2.65 8.14 -12.59
N TYR A 152 -1.88 8.64 -13.57
CA TYR A 152 -0.64 9.35 -13.33
C TYR A 152 -0.88 10.60 -12.48
N LEU A 153 -1.86 11.43 -12.85
CA LEU A 153 -2.22 12.65 -12.10
C LEU A 153 -2.68 12.32 -10.68
N LEU A 154 -3.56 11.33 -10.52
CA LEU A 154 -3.99 10.85 -9.20
C LEU A 154 -2.79 10.40 -8.35
N GLY A 155 -1.90 9.61 -8.94
CA GLY A 155 -0.69 9.14 -8.25
C GLY A 155 0.22 10.29 -7.82
N LYS A 156 0.41 11.32 -8.65
CA LYS A 156 1.21 12.51 -8.31
C LYS A 156 0.56 13.34 -7.22
N GLN A 157 -0.77 13.50 -7.24
CA GLN A 157 -1.52 14.21 -6.20
C GLN A 157 -1.48 13.47 -4.85
N LEU A 158 -1.33 12.15 -4.82
CA LEU A 158 -1.26 11.37 -3.59
C LEU A 158 0.19 11.18 -3.09
N HIS A 159 1.18 11.35 -3.98
CA HIS A 159 2.58 11.03 -3.66
C HIS A 159 3.13 11.89 -2.52
N PHE A 160 2.84 13.19 -2.49
CA PHE A 160 3.37 14.09 -1.46
C PHE A 160 2.86 13.77 -0.04
N LEU A 161 1.71 13.09 0.06
CA LEU A 161 1.16 12.66 1.35
C LEU A 161 2.00 11.57 2.04
N LYS A 162 2.94 10.96 1.32
CA LYS A 162 3.90 10.00 1.86
C LYS A 162 5.11 10.67 2.53
N ASP A 163 5.26 11.99 2.39
CA ASP A 163 6.38 12.74 2.95
C ASP A 163 5.98 13.45 4.26
N PRO A 164 6.51 13.01 5.43
CA PRO A 164 6.19 13.63 6.70
C PRO A 164 6.61 15.10 6.80
N GLU A 165 7.66 15.53 6.09
CA GLU A 165 8.10 16.93 6.10
C GLU A 165 7.08 17.84 5.39
N ILE A 166 6.41 17.32 4.37
CA ILE A 166 5.35 18.03 3.67
C ILE A 166 4.06 17.97 4.49
N THR A 167 3.68 16.78 4.96
CA THR A 167 2.40 16.58 5.65
C THR A 167 2.32 17.30 6.98
N SER A 168 3.46 17.50 7.68
CA SER A 168 3.51 18.28 8.93
C SER A 168 3.24 19.79 8.74
N LYS A 169 3.32 20.29 7.51
CA LYS A 169 3.10 21.72 7.17
C LYS A 169 1.73 22.00 6.56
N LEU A 170 0.90 20.96 6.42
CA LEU A 170 -0.43 21.12 5.84
C LEU A 170 -1.37 21.82 6.82
N GLU A 171 -2.12 22.80 6.33
CA GLU A 171 -3.14 23.51 7.08
C GLU A 171 -4.45 22.74 7.23
N TYR A 172 -4.64 21.70 6.40
CA TYR A 172 -5.83 20.87 6.39
C TYR A 172 -5.53 19.45 6.90
N PRO A 173 -6.49 18.79 7.55
CA PRO A 173 -6.36 17.38 7.91
C PRO A 173 -6.10 16.52 6.67
N ILE A 174 -5.18 15.57 6.77
CA ILE A 174 -4.83 14.66 5.67
C ILE A 174 -6.07 13.92 5.12
N SER A 175 -7.00 13.54 5.99
CA SER A 175 -8.26 12.90 5.61
C SER A 175 -9.11 13.77 4.68
N VAL A 176 -9.13 15.08 4.91
CA VAL A 176 -9.84 16.05 4.05
C VAL A 176 -9.17 16.15 2.69
N ILE A 177 -7.83 16.23 2.68
CA ILE A 177 -7.06 16.33 1.44
C ILE A 177 -7.25 15.08 0.58
N ILE A 178 -7.11 13.88 1.16
CA ILE A 178 -7.33 12.61 0.45
C ILE A 178 -8.75 12.57 -0.13
N SER A 179 -9.75 12.88 0.70
CA SER A 179 -11.15 12.85 0.28
C SER A 179 -11.39 13.80 -0.88
N THR A 180 -10.82 15.01 -0.84
CA THR A 180 -10.94 16.01 -1.90
C THR A 180 -10.29 15.53 -3.20
N ILE A 181 -9.08 14.94 -3.14
CA ILE A 181 -8.39 14.37 -4.30
C ILE A 181 -9.26 13.29 -4.96
N PHE A 182 -9.82 12.35 -4.17
CA PHE A 182 -10.66 11.28 -4.71
C PHE A 182 -11.98 11.80 -5.29
N ILE A 183 -12.62 12.76 -4.64
CA ILE A 183 -13.84 13.39 -5.15
C ILE A 183 -13.57 14.06 -6.49
N ASN A 184 -12.52 14.87 -6.58
CA ASN A 184 -12.15 15.56 -7.82
C ASN A 184 -11.83 14.56 -8.93
N PHE A 185 -11.10 13.49 -8.62
CA PHE A 185 -10.80 12.42 -9.56
C PHE A 185 -12.07 11.76 -10.08
N ILE A 186 -13.00 11.35 -9.20
CA ILE A 186 -14.27 10.74 -9.59
C ILE A 186 -15.07 11.69 -10.47
N TYR A 187 -15.18 12.96 -10.11
CA TYR A 187 -15.88 13.95 -10.95
C TYR A 187 -15.24 14.10 -12.34
N ALA A 188 -13.91 14.10 -12.42
CA ALA A 188 -13.19 14.23 -13.68
C ALA A 188 -13.46 13.09 -14.65
N ILE A 189 -13.67 11.88 -14.15
CA ILE A 189 -13.86 10.67 -14.95
C ILE A 189 -15.33 10.26 -15.12
N SER A 190 -16.25 10.77 -14.29
CA SER A 190 -17.66 10.40 -14.32
C SER A 190 -18.36 10.87 -15.58
N GLN A 191 -19.30 10.04 -16.07
CA GLN A 191 -20.17 10.43 -17.14
C GLN A 191 -21.14 11.51 -16.64
N LYS A 192 -21.20 12.65 -17.32
CA LYS A 192 -22.23 13.64 -17.04
C LYS A 192 -23.57 13.02 -17.43
N LYS A 193 -24.47 12.83 -16.48
CA LYS A 193 -25.87 12.61 -16.83
C LYS A 193 -26.39 13.90 -17.46
N ALA A 194 -26.87 13.78 -18.70
CA ALA A 194 -27.58 14.87 -19.38
C ALA A 194 -28.83 15.26 -18.60
#